data_cd28a40d9e18b974846324c1eef5dde8
#
_entry.id   cd28a40d9e18b974846324c1eef5dde8
#
_cell.length_a   1.000
_cell.length_b   1.000
_cell.length_c   1.000
_cell.angle_alpha   90.00
_cell.angle_beta   90.00
_cell.angle_gamma   90.00
#
_symmetry.space_group_name_H-M   'P 1'
#
loop_
_entity.id
_entity.type
_entity.pdbx_description
1 polymer ?
#
loop_
_entity_poly.entity_id
_entity_poly.type
_entity_poly.pdbx_seq_one_letter_code
_entity_poly.pdbx_strand_id
1 'polypeptide(L)'
;MADIYEQLESRILLLDGGFGTMVQQYGFTEEDYRGERFREWPALLKGCNDLLALTRPEAVREIHVKYLQAGADIIETDSFNANAVSLADYGLKAYAYEMSRAAAAVARSAADEFTARNPQKQARHQ
;
A
#
# COMPACT_ATOMS: atom_id res chain seq x y z
N MET A 1 -10.75 10.45 -16.58
CA MET A 1 -9.55 9.63 -16.32
C MET A 1 -9.15 8.89 -17.59
N ALA A 2 -7.89 9.00 -17.97
CA ALA A 2 -7.42 8.30 -19.18
C ALA A 2 -7.32 6.80 -18.91
N ASP A 3 -7.66 6.01 -19.91
CA ASP A 3 -7.55 4.55 -19.88
C ASP A 3 -6.07 4.17 -19.89
N ILE A 4 -5.66 3.18 -19.10
CA ILE A 4 -4.30 2.71 -19.04
C ILE A 4 -3.83 2.23 -20.43
N TYR A 5 -4.70 1.62 -21.23
CA TYR A 5 -4.33 1.17 -22.56
C TYR A 5 -4.03 2.35 -23.49
N GLU A 6 -4.79 3.43 -23.39
CA GLU A 6 -4.50 4.64 -24.14
C GLU A 6 -3.17 5.25 -23.75
N GLN A 7 -2.84 5.25 -22.45
CA GLN A 7 -1.56 5.75 -21.97
C GLN A 7 -0.40 4.92 -22.51
N LEU A 8 -0.54 3.60 -22.54
CA LEU A 8 0.50 2.71 -23.02
C LEU A 8 0.78 2.90 -24.52
N GLU A 9 -0.21 3.34 -25.29
CA GLU A 9 -0.01 3.63 -26.71
C GLU A 9 0.85 4.86 -26.94
N SER A 10 0.86 5.80 -26.01
CA SER A 10 1.54 7.08 -26.18
C SER A 10 2.87 7.18 -25.43
N ARG A 11 3.11 6.36 -24.42
CA ARG A 11 4.33 6.42 -23.62
C ARG A 11 4.54 5.16 -22.80
N ILE A 12 5.74 5.04 -22.23
CA ILE A 12 6.09 3.98 -21.30
C ILE A 12 5.57 4.38 -19.92
N LEU A 13 4.85 3.48 -19.27
CA LEU A 13 4.37 3.69 -17.91
C LEU A 13 5.32 3.02 -16.92
N LEU A 14 5.56 3.69 -15.80
CA LEU A 14 6.46 3.20 -14.76
C LEU A 14 5.66 2.68 -13.57
N LEU A 15 5.96 1.45 -13.14
CA LEU A 15 5.42 0.89 -11.91
C LEU A 15 6.24 1.39 -10.73
N ASP A 16 5.64 1.35 -9.52
CA ASP A 16 6.38 1.63 -8.31
C ASP A 16 7.36 0.49 -8.01
N GLY A 17 8.21 0.69 -7.00
CA GLY A 17 9.24 -0.27 -6.62
C GLY A 17 8.88 -1.10 -5.40
N GLY A 18 9.91 -1.56 -4.70
CA GLY A 18 9.74 -2.45 -3.56
C GLY A 18 9.09 -1.76 -2.35
N PHE A 19 7.96 -2.31 -1.92
CA PHE A 19 7.26 -1.81 -0.74
C PHE A 19 7.97 -2.20 0.55
N GLY A 20 8.40 -3.46 0.65
CA GLY A 20 9.09 -3.96 1.85
C GLY A 20 10.35 -3.18 2.19
N THR A 21 11.13 -2.80 1.18
CA THR A 21 12.33 -2.00 1.38
C THR A 21 12.00 -0.64 2.00
N MET A 22 10.92 -0.01 1.53
CA MET A 22 10.48 1.27 2.07
C MET A 22 9.98 1.13 3.50
N VAL A 23 9.28 0.03 3.80
CA VAL A 23 8.81 -0.25 5.16
C VAL A 23 10.00 -0.39 6.12
N GLN A 24 11.08 -1.06 5.69
CA GLN A 24 12.26 -1.22 6.53
C GLN A 24 12.85 0.09 6.98
N GLN A 25 12.74 1.14 6.19
CA GLN A 25 13.29 2.45 6.54
C GLN A 25 12.58 3.08 7.72
N TYR A 26 11.34 2.67 8.01
CA TYR A 26 10.61 3.16 9.18
C TYR A 26 11.07 2.52 10.49
N GLY A 27 11.67 1.34 10.42
CA GLY A 27 12.13 0.64 11.63
C GLY A 27 10.99 0.26 12.57
N PHE A 28 9.85 -0.13 12.04
CA PHE A 28 8.70 -0.49 12.85
C PHE A 28 8.99 -1.66 13.79
N THR A 29 8.56 -1.52 15.03
CA THR A 29 8.67 -2.56 16.06
C THR A 29 7.45 -3.47 16.00
N GLU A 30 7.48 -4.55 16.81
CA GLU A 30 6.31 -5.41 16.94
C GLU A 30 5.08 -4.61 17.38
N GLU A 31 5.26 -3.66 18.31
CA GLU A 31 4.16 -2.82 18.77
C GLU A 31 3.59 -1.94 17.65
N ASP A 32 4.46 -1.44 16.78
CA ASP A 32 4.02 -0.63 15.64
C ASP A 32 3.15 -1.43 14.68
N TYR A 33 3.54 -2.69 14.41
CA TYR A 33 2.75 -3.57 13.56
C TYR A 33 1.38 -3.89 14.17
N ARG A 34 1.34 -4.06 15.49
CA ARG A 34 0.08 -4.36 16.18
C ARG A 34 -0.87 -3.18 16.22
N GLY A 35 -0.35 -1.98 16.44
CA GLY A 35 -1.18 -0.83 16.76
C GLY A 35 -2.00 -1.11 18.00
N GLU A 36 -3.03 -0.32 18.24
CA GLU A 36 -3.92 -0.56 19.38
C GLU A 36 -4.86 -1.73 19.13
N ARG A 37 -5.30 -1.89 17.88
CA ARG A 37 -6.29 -2.89 17.51
C ARG A 37 -5.84 -4.32 17.78
N PHE A 38 -4.54 -4.60 17.55
CA PHE A 38 -4.01 -5.95 17.71
C PHE A 38 -3.03 -6.06 18.87
N ARG A 39 -3.11 -5.15 19.83
CA ARG A 39 -2.18 -5.09 20.95
C ARG A 39 -2.05 -6.40 21.72
N GLU A 40 -3.18 -7.11 21.90
CA GLU A 40 -3.22 -8.37 22.64
C GLU A 40 -3.14 -9.60 21.74
N TRP A 41 -2.75 -9.43 20.48
CA TRP A 41 -2.73 -10.54 19.54
C TRP A 41 -1.73 -11.60 19.97
N PRO A 42 -2.11 -12.90 19.95
CA PRO A 42 -1.24 -13.96 20.48
C PRO A 42 -0.04 -14.32 19.64
N ALA A 43 -0.06 -14.03 18.33
CA ALA A 43 1.06 -14.34 17.45
C ALA A 43 1.90 -13.09 17.19
N LEU A 44 3.18 -13.29 16.81
CA LEU A 44 4.03 -12.17 16.41
C LEU A 44 3.56 -11.64 15.06
N LEU A 45 3.49 -10.33 14.92
CA LEU A 45 2.97 -9.69 13.71
C LEU A 45 4.03 -8.92 12.92
N LYS A 46 5.22 -8.72 13.48
CA LYS A 46 6.30 -8.03 12.78
C LYS A 46 6.64 -8.75 11.48
N GLY A 47 6.71 -7.99 10.41
CA GLY A 47 6.96 -8.55 9.09
C GLY A 47 5.70 -8.74 8.24
N CYS A 48 4.53 -8.68 8.87
CA CYS A 48 3.27 -8.76 8.14
C CYS A 48 2.94 -7.37 7.57
N ASN A 49 3.63 -7.01 6.49
CA ASN A 49 3.53 -5.65 5.95
C ASN A 49 2.12 -5.28 5.49
N ASP A 50 1.34 -6.25 5.06
CA ASP A 50 -0.03 -6.00 4.60
C ASP A 50 -0.94 -5.54 5.74
N LEU A 51 -0.58 -5.89 6.99
CA LEU A 51 -1.32 -5.44 8.16
C LEU A 51 -1.20 -3.93 8.36
N LEU A 52 -0.12 -3.33 7.87
CA LEU A 52 0.14 -1.91 8.06
C LEU A 52 -0.95 -1.02 7.45
N ALA A 53 -1.68 -1.52 6.46
CA ALA A 53 -2.83 -0.77 5.92
C ALA A 53 -3.91 -0.54 6.98
N LEU A 54 -3.98 -1.41 8.00
CA LEU A 54 -4.92 -1.26 9.12
C LEU A 54 -4.28 -0.51 10.29
N THR A 55 -3.01 -0.77 10.59
CA THR A 55 -2.38 -0.27 11.82
C THR A 55 -1.54 1.00 11.62
N ARG A 56 -1.00 1.20 10.42
CA ARG A 56 -0.19 2.37 10.08
C ARG A 56 -0.56 2.88 8.69
N PRO A 57 -1.82 3.22 8.43
CA PRO A 57 -2.24 3.63 7.09
C PRO A 57 -1.53 4.88 6.60
N GLU A 58 -1.17 5.79 7.50
CA GLU A 58 -0.45 7.01 7.12
C GLU A 58 0.95 6.71 6.57
N ALA A 59 1.62 5.68 7.10
CA ALA A 59 2.93 5.28 6.60
C ALA A 59 2.81 4.62 5.23
N VAL A 60 1.82 3.76 5.05
CA VAL A 60 1.54 3.14 3.75
C VAL A 60 1.25 4.20 2.70
N ARG A 61 0.43 5.18 3.06
CA ARG A 61 0.08 6.28 2.19
C ARG A 61 1.31 7.10 1.80
N GLU A 62 2.17 7.37 2.78
CA GLU A 62 3.40 8.13 2.53
C GLU A 62 4.31 7.40 1.54
N ILE A 63 4.42 6.09 1.65
CA ILE A 63 5.22 5.29 0.71
C ILE A 63 4.66 5.44 -0.70
N HIS A 64 3.35 5.33 -0.87
CA HIS A 64 2.72 5.52 -2.18
C HIS A 64 3.01 6.91 -2.74
N VAL A 65 2.88 7.94 -1.92
CA VAL A 65 3.15 9.31 -2.35
C VAL A 65 4.59 9.48 -2.78
N LYS A 66 5.54 8.90 -2.05
CA LYS A 66 6.96 8.98 -2.42
C LYS A 66 7.23 8.38 -3.79
N TYR A 67 6.63 7.23 -4.10
CA TYR A 67 6.78 6.63 -5.43
C TYR A 67 6.13 7.48 -6.52
N LEU A 68 4.98 8.06 -6.25
CA LEU A 68 4.34 8.96 -7.21
C LEU A 68 5.19 10.20 -7.46
N GLN A 69 5.78 10.76 -6.41
CA GLN A 69 6.66 11.92 -6.54
C GLN A 69 7.94 11.58 -7.32
N ALA A 70 8.40 10.35 -7.20
CA ALA A 70 9.59 9.88 -7.91
C ALA A 70 9.30 9.58 -9.39
N GLY A 71 8.05 9.62 -9.82
CA GLY A 71 7.69 9.45 -11.21
C GLY A 71 6.90 8.20 -11.56
N ALA A 72 6.52 7.40 -10.57
CA ALA A 72 5.70 6.22 -10.84
C ALA A 72 4.34 6.64 -11.40
N ASP A 73 3.89 5.95 -12.41
CA ASP A 73 2.60 6.18 -13.04
C ASP A 73 1.53 5.26 -12.46
N ILE A 74 1.95 4.10 -11.97
CA ILE A 74 1.08 3.06 -11.40
C ILE A 74 1.66 2.65 -10.07
N ILE A 75 0.83 2.62 -9.02
CA ILE A 75 1.23 2.10 -7.72
C ILE A 75 0.45 0.83 -7.42
N GLU A 76 1.11 -0.10 -6.76
CA GLU A 76 0.51 -1.35 -6.35
C GLU A 76 0.01 -1.24 -4.91
N THR A 77 -1.11 -1.91 -4.62
CA THR A 77 -1.65 -1.89 -3.26
C THR A 77 -0.77 -2.71 -2.32
N ASP A 78 -0.79 -2.36 -1.02
CA ASP A 78 -0.08 -3.11 0.02
C ASP A 78 -0.89 -4.35 0.40
N SER A 79 -1.08 -5.26 -0.57
CA SER A 79 -1.93 -6.44 -0.37
C SER A 79 -1.33 -7.72 -0.97
N PHE A 80 -0.02 -7.76 -1.14
CA PHE A 80 0.67 -8.89 -1.76
C PHE A 80 0.35 -10.21 -1.05
N ASN A 81 0.35 -10.21 0.28
CA ASN A 81 0.06 -11.39 1.09
C ASN A 81 -1.28 -11.31 1.81
N ALA A 82 -2.17 -10.39 1.42
CA ALA A 82 -3.45 -10.21 2.08
C ALA A 82 -4.47 -11.25 1.61
N ASN A 83 -4.12 -12.53 1.76
CA ASN A 83 -5.00 -13.64 1.43
C ASN A 83 -5.02 -14.62 2.61
N ALA A 84 -6.08 -15.44 2.67
CA ALA A 84 -6.29 -16.31 3.82
C ALA A 84 -5.14 -17.28 4.08
N VAL A 85 -4.52 -17.80 3.02
CA VAL A 85 -3.42 -18.77 3.15
C VAL A 85 -2.19 -18.12 3.77
N SER A 86 -1.74 -17.01 3.21
CA SER A 86 -0.55 -16.30 3.70
C SER A 86 -0.75 -15.76 5.11
N LEU A 87 -1.94 -15.23 5.42
CA LEU A 87 -2.22 -14.63 6.72
C LEU A 87 -2.42 -15.66 7.83
N ALA A 88 -2.64 -16.94 7.47
CA ALA A 88 -2.81 -17.99 8.48
C ALA A 88 -1.59 -18.11 9.39
N ASP A 89 -0.39 -17.85 8.87
CA ASP A 89 0.85 -17.90 9.65
C ASP A 89 0.88 -16.89 10.79
N TYR A 90 0.11 -15.81 10.65
CA TYR A 90 0.01 -14.76 11.67
C TYR A 90 -1.30 -14.86 12.47
N GLY A 91 -2.13 -15.84 12.17
CA GLY A 91 -3.45 -15.95 12.77
C GLY A 91 -4.44 -14.89 12.26
N LEU A 92 -4.14 -14.26 11.15
CA LEU A 92 -4.93 -13.14 10.61
C LEU A 92 -5.85 -13.52 9.44
N LYS A 93 -6.08 -14.81 9.25
CA LYS A 93 -6.88 -15.31 8.13
C LYS A 93 -8.22 -14.58 7.98
N ALA A 94 -8.90 -14.33 9.10
CA ALA A 94 -10.23 -13.70 9.07
C ALA A 94 -10.21 -12.25 8.62
N TYR A 95 -9.02 -11.64 8.57
CA TYR A 95 -8.88 -10.21 8.21
C TYR A 95 -8.44 -9.99 6.78
N ALA A 96 -8.31 -11.04 5.97
CA ALA A 96 -7.82 -10.92 4.59
C ALA A 96 -8.61 -9.91 3.76
N TYR A 97 -9.93 -9.99 3.82
CA TYR A 97 -10.79 -9.08 3.08
C TYR A 97 -10.63 -7.64 3.55
N GLU A 98 -10.65 -7.44 4.85
CA GLU A 98 -10.53 -6.10 5.43
C GLU A 98 -9.17 -5.47 5.09
N MET A 99 -8.10 -6.26 5.16
CA MET A 99 -6.76 -5.78 4.83
C MET A 99 -6.64 -5.40 3.36
N SER A 100 -7.18 -6.21 2.46
CA SER A 100 -7.18 -5.91 1.04
C SER A 100 -7.96 -4.64 0.74
N ARG A 101 -9.11 -4.49 1.37
CA ARG A 101 -9.94 -3.31 1.19
C ARG A 101 -9.25 -2.05 1.70
N ALA A 102 -8.63 -2.14 2.88
CA ALA A 102 -7.89 -1.01 3.46
C ALA A 102 -6.70 -0.63 2.58
N ALA A 103 -5.96 -1.61 2.09
CA ALA A 103 -4.81 -1.36 1.22
C ALA A 103 -5.23 -0.65 -0.07
N ALA A 104 -6.33 -1.08 -0.67
CA ALA A 104 -6.84 -0.44 -1.87
C ALA A 104 -7.31 1.00 -1.59
N ALA A 105 -7.96 1.22 -0.46
CA ALA A 105 -8.44 2.55 -0.09
C ALA A 105 -7.28 3.53 0.12
N VAL A 106 -6.22 3.08 0.79
CA VAL A 106 -5.04 3.91 1.03
C VAL A 106 -4.35 4.27 -0.28
N ALA A 107 -4.15 3.28 -1.15
CA ALA A 107 -3.52 3.52 -2.45
C ALA A 107 -4.34 4.48 -3.30
N ARG A 108 -5.66 4.29 -3.33
CA ARG A 108 -6.56 5.17 -4.08
C ARG A 108 -6.51 6.60 -3.55
N SER A 109 -6.52 6.76 -2.24
CA SER A 109 -6.43 8.08 -1.60
C SER A 109 -5.14 8.80 -2.00
N ALA A 110 -4.01 8.08 -1.97
CA ALA A 110 -2.73 8.66 -2.33
C ALA A 110 -2.70 9.09 -3.81
N ALA A 111 -3.22 8.23 -4.69
CA ALA A 111 -3.25 8.52 -6.12
C ALA A 111 -4.13 9.73 -6.44
N ASP A 112 -5.32 9.78 -5.85
CA ASP A 112 -6.25 10.88 -6.10
C ASP A 112 -5.70 12.21 -5.61
N GLU A 113 -5.09 12.23 -4.43
CA GLU A 113 -4.50 13.46 -3.89
C GLU A 113 -3.31 13.92 -4.72
N PHE A 114 -2.46 12.99 -5.13
CA PHE A 114 -1.33 13.34 -5.97
C PHE A 114 -1.79 13.93 -7.30
N THR A 115 -2.77 13.32 -7.94
CA THR A 115 -3.32 13.79 -9.20
C THR A 115 -3.92 15.19 -9.05
N ALA A 116 -4.64 15.44 -7.97
CA ALA A 116 -5.26 16.74 -7.71
C ALA A 116 -4.22 17.84 -7.51
N ARG A 117 -3.10 17.52 -6.85
CA ARG A 117 -2.03 18.49 -6.58
C ARG A 117 -1.10 18.71 -7.78
N ASN A 118 -1.17 17.83 -8.78
CA ASN A 118 -0.29 17.87 -9.95
C ASN A 118 -1.12 17.77 -11.23
N PRO A 119 -1.92 18.80 -11.55
CA PRO A 119 -2.83 18.73 -12.70
C PRO A 119 -2.15 18.39 -14.02
N GLN A 120 -0.91 18.82 -14.21
CA GLN A 120 -0.14 18.52 -15.42
C GLN A 120 0.23 17.04 -15.51
N LYS A 121 0.04 16.28 -14.44
CA LYS A 121 0.34 14.85 -14.39
C LYS A 121 -0.93 14.01 -14.24
N GLN A 122 -2.09 14.59 -14.51
CA GLN A 122 -3.35 13.88 -14.30
C GLN A 122 -3.52 12.65 -15.20
N ALA A 123 -2.65 12.49 -16.20
CA ALA A 123 -2.64 11.29 -17.02
C ALA A 123 -2.01 10.10 -16.30
N ARG A 124 -1.40 10.29 -15.13
CA ARG A 124 -0.81 9.24 -14.32
C ARG A 124 -1.88 8.62 -13.44
N HIS A 125 -2.06 7.30 -13.56
CA HIS A 125 -3.09 6.58 -12.82
C HIS A 125 -2.52 5.32 -12.19
N GLN A 126 -3.14 4.92 -11.13
CA GLN A 126 -2.88 3.71 -10.40
C GLN A 126 -3.49 2.50 -11.13
#